data_3e6597aad866a2bbc4dadbffc669d9cf
#
_entry.id   3e6597aad866a2bbc4dadbffc669d9cf
#
_cell.length_a   1.000
_cell.length_b   1.000
_cell.length_c   1.000
_cell.angle_alpha   90.00
_cell.angle_beta   90.00
_cell.angle_gamma   90.00
#
_symmetry.space_group_name_H-M   'P 1'
#
loop_
_entity.id
_entity.type
_entity.pdbx_description
1 polymer ?
#
loop_
_entity_poly.entity_id
_entity_poly.type
_entity_poly.pdbx_seq_one_letter_code
_entity_poly.pdbx_strand_id
1 'polypeptide(L)'
;MIRLLKERLTVCALLLAMCISCIQRPDLDGTLPPEIHSVRLSLSETSAVLEAQIRSNSSRFLEVGFYFGTSENKMERRPCQQQGSTFSLTSDGLTYETEYYYCAYISNGVNEIRTDVLKFSTGEEPVFIRNIEFEDPYAELLCIRHYDSNRDGYLSYEEAAAVTSIEQLSDEANRKHIVSFNELKYFTSLRTFSLPGCHSMKSVTLPEMLETIGGDAFSEWDNIEEIIVPDNVRTIEEQAFNQMGALKSIHLPDSLKRISSFAITYCDKLTELHFPEKADTIEAGAVYRCQNVSRFTGAMATEDGRLLVEDDIILCFAPGGLETFTIPESIIALGSNSMRGAAQLKELHIGSNLMMIGENAVAEMSSLEKMTLRRKTPPLCLNEPRLNKTLKIYVPADVLEDYKITIHWRNYKANIYPLEEDI
;
A
#
# COMPACT_ATOMS: atom_id res chain seq x y z
N MET A 1 -28.09 1.81 6.18
CA MET A 1 -28.86 2.62 7.15
C MET A 1 -29.21 1.73 8.33
N ILE A 2 -28.27 1.49 9.22
CA ILE A 2 -28.52 1.13 10.62
C ILE A 2 -27.30 1.69 11.36
N ARG A 3 -27.49 2.87 11.93
CA ARG A 3 -26.62 3.44 12.95
C ARG A 3 -26.78 2.56 14.18
N LEU A 4 -25.87 1.68 14.47
CA LEU A 4 -25.71 1.10 15.78
C LEU A 4 -25.13 2.20 16.68
N LEU A 5 -26.03 2.76 17.49
CA LEU A 5 -25.65 3.59 18.62
C LEU A 5 -24.60 2.84 19.43
N LYS A 6 -23.42 3.46 19.61
CA LYS A 6 -22.52 3.14 20.72
C LYS A 6 -23.27 3.49 22.00
N GLU A 7 -24.02 2.53 22.54
CA GLU A 7 -24.44 2.60 23.93
C GLU A 7 -23.17 2.45 24.76
N ARG A 8 -22.75 3.57 25.32
CA ARG A 8 -21.84 3.55 26.48
C ARG A 8 -22.56 2.69 27.52
N LEU A 9 -22.10 1.46 27.71
CA LEU A 9 -22.57 0.61 28.80
C LEU A 9 -22.06 1.25 30.10
N THR A 10 -22.84 2.23 30.60
CA THR A 10 -22.79 2.57 32.00
C THR A 10 -23.51 1.43 32.72
N VAL A 11 -22.74 0.45 33.19
CA VAL A 11 -23.28 -0.64 33.99
C VAL A 11 -23.65 -0.03 35.33
N CYS A 12 -24.90 0.48 35.46
CA CYS A 12 -25.50 0.76 36.73
C CYS A 12 -25.91 -0.56 37.37
N ALA A 13 -24.99 -1.23 38.05
CA ALA A 13 -25.36 -2.35 38.92
C ALA A 13 -26.05 -1.81 40.15
N LEU A 14 -27.37 -1.77 40.14
CA LEU A 14 -28.20 -1.52 41.33
C LEU A 14 -28.21 -2.83 42.15
N LEU A 15 -27.23 -3.03 43.03
CA LEU A 15 -27.30 -4.05 44.09
C LEU A 15 -27.96 -3.42 45.31
N LEU A 16 -29.28 -3.69 45.50
CA LEU A 16 -29.97 -3.45 46.75
C LEU A 16 -29.54 -4.55 47.74
N ALA A 17 -28.54 -4.28 48.56
CA ALA A 17 -28.26 -5.15 49.72
C ALA A 17 -29.26 -4.81 50.80
N MET A 18 -30.27 -5.66 51.01
CA MET A 18 -31.09 -5.58 52.23
C MET A 18 -30.25 -6.13 53.36
N CYS A 19 -29.76 -5.24 54.23
CA CYS A 19 -29.22 -5.66 55.53
C CYS A 19 -30.34 -6.26 56.42
N ILE A 20 -30.13 -7.50 56.78
CA ILE A 20 -30.98 -8.12 57.82
C ILE A 20 -30.62 -7.44 59.15
N SER A 21 -31.53 -6.67 59.71
CA SER A 21 -31.34 -5.95 60.96
C SER A 21 -31.10 -6.91 62.10
N CYS A 22 -29.89 -6.90 62.68
CA CYS A 22 -29.72 -7.30 64.07
C CYS A 22 -30.55 -6.38 64.96
N ILE A 23 -31.42 -6.89 65.77
CA ILE A 23 -32.19 -6.15 66.77
C ILE A 23 -31.17 -5.59 67.79
N GLN A 24 -30.79 -4.31 67.62
CA GLN A 24 -29.98 -3.57 68.58
C GLN A 24 -30.90 -2.90 69.57
N ARG A 25 -30.55 -2.99 70.85
CA ARG A 25 -31.32 -2.30 71.92
C ARG A 25 -31.13 -0.78 71.77
N PRO A 26 -32.17 0.03 71.97
CA PRO A 26 -32.03 1.48 71.97
C PRO A 26 -31.07 1.93 73.10
N ASP A 27 -30.25 2.94 72.82
CA ASP A 27 -29.45 3.61 73.86
C ASP A 27 -30.36 4.23 74.93
N LEU A 28 -29.82 4.44 76.11
CA LEU A 28 -30.55 4.92 77.30
C LEU A 28 -31.29 6.22 77.15
N ASP A 29 -31.09 6.96 76.07
CA ASP A 29 -31.74 8.23 75.70
C ASP A 29 -32.78 8.10 74.56
N GLY A 30 -33.13 6.87 74.13
CA GLY A 30 -34.19 6.61 73.15
C GLY A 30 -33.83 6.87 71.70
N THR A 31 -32.62 7.15 71.35
CA THR A 31 -32.18 7.35 70.00
C THR A 31 -31.66 6.05 69.40
N LEU A 32 -32.10 5.77 68.14
CA LEU A 32 -31.60 4.61 67.40
C LEU A 32 -30.15 4.84 66.98
N PRO A 33 -29.28 3.78 67.05
CA PRO A 33 -27.93 3.93 66.53
C PRO A 33 -27.93 4.28 65.02
N PRO A 34 -26.91 4.99 64.53
CA PRO A 34 -26.82 5.32 63.10
C PRO A 34 -26.73 4.03 62.30
N GLU A 35 -27.42 3.99 61.15
CA GLU A 35 -27.45 2.86 60.24
C GLU A 35 -27.04 3.33 58.83
N ILE A 36 -26.22 2.53 58.14
CA ILE A 36 -25.93 2.70 56.73
C ILE A 36 -27.07 2.08 55.94
N HIS A 37 -27.90 2.92 55.32
CA HIS A 37 -29.12 2.47 54.67
C HIS A 37 -28.90 1.90 53.28
N SER A 38 -27.95 2.48 52.51
CA SER A 38 -27.64 2.03 51.16
C SER A 38 -26.22 2.36 50.78
N VAL A 39 -25.63 1.52 49.93
CA VAL A 39 -24.34 1.75 49.26
C VAL A 39 -24.56 1.63 47.76
N ARG A 40 -24.10 2.60 47.00
CA ARG A 40 -24.16 2.64 45.55
C ARG A 40 -22.75 2.68 44.95
N LEU A 41 -22.59 2.07 43.79
CA LEU A 41 -21.38 2.11 43.02
C LEU A 41 -21.70 2.64 41.62
N SER A 42 -20.89 3.60 41.17
CA SER A 42 -20.86 4.07 39.78
C SER A 42 -19.44 3.84 39.26
N LEU A 43 -19.29 3.14 38.14
CA LEU A 43 -18.03 2.83 37.51
C LEU A 43 -17.86 3.62 36.23
N SER A 44 -16.64 4.05 35.97
CA SER A 44 -16.12 4.42 34.65
C SER A 44 -14.86 3.59 34.38
N GLU A 45 -14.22 3.78 33.22
CA GLU A 45 -13.11 2.92 32.78
C GLU A 45 -12.01 2.72 33.84
N THR A 46 -11.57 3.80 34.47
CA THR A 46 -10.50 3.78 35.49
C THR A 46 -10.85 4.50 36.78
N SER A 47 -12.16 4.73 37.01
CA SER A 47 -12.59 5.34 38.29
C SER A 47 -13.85 4.71 38.82
N ALA A 48 -14.00 4.75 40.16
CA ALA A 48 -15.17 4.30 40.89
C ALA A 48 -15.64 5.40 41.83
N VAL A 49 -16.94 5.64 41.81
CA VAL A 49 -17.60 6.50 42.80
C VAL A 49 -18.48 5.62 43.70
N LEU A 50 -18.13 5.56 44.97
CA LEU A 50 -18.87 4.88 46.03
C LEU A 50 -19.70 5.94 46.79
N GLU A 51 -20.98 5.70 46.93
CA GLU A 51 -21.88 6.60 47.68
C GLU A 51 -22.65 5.79 48.72
N ALA A 52 -22.71 6.30 49.95
CA ALA A 52 -23.46 5.66 51.01
C ALA A 52 -24.43 6.68 51.65
N GLN A 53 -25.59 6.17 52.08
CA GLN A 53 -26.61 6.95 52.73
C GLN A 53 -26.81 6.48 54.17
N ILE A 54 -26.87 7.44 55.10
CA ILE A 54 -27.07 7.21 56.52
C ILE A 54 -28.50 7.51 56.90
N ARG A 55 -29.08 6.65 57.75
CA ARG A 55 -30.25 6.96 58.59
C ARG A 55 -29.79 7.19 60.02
N SER A 56 -29.92 8.38 60.51
CA SER A 56 -29.59 8.69 61.91
C SER A 56 -30.46 9.80 62.45
N ASN A 57 -30.94 9.61 63.65
CA ASN A 57 -31.61 10.65 64.43
C ASN A 57 -30.68 11.31 65.47
N SER A 58 -29.42 10.96 65.51
CA SER A 58 -28.43 11.50 66.44
C SER A 58 -27.16 11.98 65.71
N SER A 59 -26.57 13.06 66.20
CA SER A 59 -25.36 13.68 65.69
C SER A 59 -24.05 13.11 66.33
N ARG A 60 -24.08 11.87 66.78
CA ARG A 60 -22.96 11.29 67.61
C ARG A 60 -21.94 10.46 66.89
N PHE A 61 -21.81 10.53 65.59
CA PHE A 61 -20.69 9.91 64.88
C PHE A 61 -19.66 10.97 64.50
N LEU A 62 -18.39 10.60 64.57
CA LEU A 62 -17.28 11.50 64.35
C LEU A 62 -16.68 11.38 62.96
N GLU A 63 -16.88 10.23 62.31
CA GLU A 63 -16.28 9.95 61.02
C GLU A 63 -17.09 8.97 60.21
N VAL A 64 -17.14 9.21 58.91
CA VAL A 64 -17.73 8.31 57.91
C VAL A 64 -16.74 8.06 56.76
N GLY A 65 -16.86 6.97 56.07
CA GLY A 65 -15.99 6.67 54.94
C GLY A 65 -16.13 5.26 54.41
N PHE A 66 -15.15 4.88 53.61
CA PHE A 66 -15.09 3.55 53.02
C PHE A 66 -13.76 2.86 53.35
N TYR A 67 -13.82 1.58 53.47
CA TYR A 67 -12.65 0.70 53.27
C TYR A 67 -12.61 0.33 51.80
N PHE A 68 -11.42 0.41 51.17
CA PHE A 68 -11.23 0.18 49.75
C PHE A 68 -9.86 -0.43 49.48
N GLY A 69 -9.80 -1.44 48.59
CA GLY A 69 -8.55 -2.09 48.21
C GLY A 69 -8.73 -3.24 47.22
N THR A 70 -7.65 -3.86 46.81
CA THR A 70 -7.61 -4.97 45.86
C THR A 70 -7.72 -6.35 46.52
N SER A 71 -7.91 -6.41 47.83
CA SER A 71 -8.13 -7.64 48.56
C SER A 71 -8.98 -7.36 49.80
N GLU A 72 -9.93 -8.25 50.08
CA GLU A 72 -10.83 -8.12 51.24
C GLU A 72 -10.07 -7.96 52.57
N ASN A 73 -8.92 -8.60 52.73
CA ASN A 73 -8.10 -8.57 53.94
C ASN A 73 -7.11 -7.40 54.00
N LYS A 74 -7.00 -6.58 52.95
CA LYS A 74 -6.05 -5.47 52.85
C LYS A 74 -6.70 -4.19 52.33
N MET A 75 -7.93 -3.93 52.73
CA MET A 75 -8.60 -2.66 52.45
C MET A 75 -8.05 -1.54 53.30
N GLU A 76 -7.82 -0.40 52.66
CA GLU A 76 -7.40 0.83 53.34
C GLU A 76 -8.59 1.64 53.79
N ARG A 77 -8.52 2.21 54.96
CA ARG A 77 -9.52 3.10 55.52
C ARG A 77 -9.42 4.48 54.87
N ARG A 78 -10.51 4.93 54.22
CA ARG A 78 -10.58 6.22 53.53
C ARG A 78 -11.73 7.05 54.06
N PRO A 79 -11.44 7.99 54.98
CA PRO A 79 -12.43 8.89 55.52
C PRO A 79 -13.03 9.81 54.47
N CYS A 80 -14.34 10.11 54.57
CA CYS A 80 -15.07 10.96 53.66
C CYS A 80 -15.74 12.14 54.39
N GLN A 81 -16.00 13.20 53.64
CA GLN A 81 -16.82 14.29 54.18
C GLN A 81 -18.30 13.92 53.98
N GLN A 82 -19.08 14.09 55.09
CA GLN A 82 -20.49 13.91 55.03
C GLN A 82 -21.21 15.15 54.48
N GLN A 83 -22.14 14.92 53.56
CA GLN A 83 -23.00 15.93 52.95
C GLN A 83 -24.48 15.60 53.25
N GLY A 84 -25.04 16.22 54.29
CA GLY A 84 -26.39 15.84 54.71
C GLY A 84 -26.46 14.43 55.23
N SER A 85 -27.23 13.56 54.60
CA SER A 85 -27.36 12.13 54.92
C SER A 85 -26.49 11.24 54.06
N THR A 86 -25.61 11.77 53.19
CA THR A 86 -24.79 10.99 52.27
C THR A 86 -23.30 11.30 52.47
N PHE A 87 -22.46 10.35 52.04
CA PHE A 87 -21.03 10.54 51.90
C PHE A 87 -20.53 9.70 50.69
N SER A 88 -19.50 10.18 50.05
CA SER A 88 -18.98 9.53 48.84
C SER A 88 -17.46 9.46 48.82
N LEU A 89 -16.93 8.45 48.16
CA LEU A 89 -15.50 8.25 47.84
C LEU A 89 -15.37 8.13 46.32
N THR A 90 -14.53 8.98 45.72
CA THR A 90 -14.08 8.81 44.35
C THR A 90 -12.67 8.20 44.38
N SER A 91 -12.47 7.14 43.66
CA SER A 91 -11.17 6.49 43.47
C SER A 91 -10.84 6.45 41.97
N ASP A 92 -9.85 7.27 41.59
CA ASP A 92 -9.36 7.37 40.22
C ASP A 92 -8.07 6.55 40.03
N GLY A 93 -7.70 6.28 38.76
CA GLY A 93 -6.48 5.56 38.41
C GLY A 93 -6.53 4.08 38.76
N LEU A 94 -7.72 3.48 38.70
CA LEU A 94 -7.88 2.04 38.89
C LEU A 94 -7.21 1.27 37.77
N THR A 95 -6.60 0.12 38.11
CA THR A 95 -5.98 -0.80 37.16
C THR A 95 -7.08 -1.59 36.45
N TYR A 96 -6.96 -1.77 35.13
CA TYR A 96 -7.85 -2.63 34.35
C TYR A 96 -7.79 -4.10 34.81
N GLU A 97 -8.82 -4.87 34.50
CA GLU A 97 -8.95 -6.30 34.81
C GLU A 97 -8.65 -6.65 36.28
N THR A 98 -8.96 -5.71 37.18
CA THR A 98 -8.63 -5.85 38.60
C THR A 98 -9.91 -5.89 39.44
N GLU A 99 -9.98 -6.86 40.36
CA GLU A 99 -11.06 -6.95 41.33
C GLU A 99 -10.77 -6.04 42.53
N TYR A 100 -11.73 -5.20 42.88
CA TYR A 100 -11.68 -4.28 44.02
C TYR A 100 -12.75 -4.60 45.03
N TYR A 101 -12.41 -4.43 46.31
CA TYR A 101 -13.27 -4.69 47.47
C TYR A 101 -13.53 -3.40 48.23
N TYR A 102 -14.73 -3.22 48.73
CA TYR A 102 -15.12 -2.05 49.49
C TYR A 102 -16.22 -2.34 50.48
N CYS A 103 -16.25 -1.56 51.61
CA CYS A 103 -17.41 -1.46 52.52
C CYS A 103 -17.46 -0.07 53.11
N ALA A 104 -18.68 0.42 53.39
CA ALA A 104 -18.89 1.69 54.05
C ALA A 104 -18.78 1.53 55.55
N TYR A 105 -18.32 2.56 56.24
CA TYR A 105 -18.26 2.59 57.72
C TYR A 105 -18.76 3.90 58.31
N ILE A 106 -19.22 3.82 59.57
CA ILE A 106 -19.55 4.93 60.46
C ILE A 106 -18.81 4.68 61.76
N SER A 107 -18.07 5.67 62.31
CA SER A 107 -17.33 5.55 63.53
C SER A 107 -17.60 6.71 64.50
N ASN A 108 -17.78 6.40 65.79
CA ASN A 108 -17.82 7.39 66.89
C ASN A 108 -16.49 7.52 67.62
N GLY A 109 -15.41 6.94 67.09
CA GLY A 109 -14.08 6.90 67.68
C GLY A 109 -13.88 5.76 68.67
N VAL A 110 -14.92 5.08 69.15
CA VAL A 110 -14.86 3.91 70.03
C VAL A 110 -15.44 2.66 69.35
N ASN A 111 -16.60 2.82 68.71
CA ASN A 111 -17.31 1.77 68.00
C ASN A 111 -17.36 2.13 66.53
N GLU A 112 -17.35 1.11 65.68
CA GLU A 112 -17.45 1.23 64.24
C GLU A 112 -18.50 0.24 63.69
N ILE A 113 -19.40 0.77 62.83
CA ILE A 113 -20.38 0.00 62.13
C ILE A 113 -19.94 -0.06 60.69
N ARG A 114 -19.94 -1.25 60.09
CA ARG A 114 -19.59 -1.50 58.69
C ARG A 114 -20.70 -2.19 57.96
N THR A 115 -20.79 -1.95 56.66
CA THR A 115 -21.60 -2.79 55.75
C THR A 115 -20.87 -4.09 55.46
N ASP A 116 -21.56 -5.01 54.83
CA ASP A 116 -20.91 -6.19 54.20
C ASP A 116 -19.89 -5.69 53.18
N VAL A 117 -18.87 -6.50 52.96
CA VAL A 117 -17.86 -6.24 51.92
C VAL A 117 -18.48 -6.55 50.56
N LEU A 118 -18.44 -5.55 49.72
CA LEU A 118 -18.87 -5.66 48.32
C LEU A 118 -17.63 -5.63 47.42
N LYS A 119 -17.78 -6.10 46.19
CA LYS A 119 -16.72 -6.11 45.21
C LYS A 119 -17.20 -5.73 43.82
N PHE A 120 -16.26 -5.28 43.00
CA PHE A 120 -16.44 -5.03 41.58
C PHE A 120 -15.14 -5.32 40.82
N SER A 121 -15.22 -5.53 39.52
CA SER A 121 -14.05 -5.62 38.62
C SER A 121 -14.07 -4.46 37.65
N THR A 122 -12.90 -3.90 37.39
CA THR A 122 -12.70 -2.97 36.29
C THR A 122 -12.75 -3.74 34.96
N GLY A 123 -13.11 -3.04 33.86
CA GLY A 123 -13.14 -3.62 32.52
C GLY A 123 -11.75 -3.91 31.96
N GLU A 124 -11.73 -4.49 30.76
CA GLU A 124 -10.53 -4.69 29.99
C GLU A 124 -9.90 -3.32 29.61
N GLU A 125 -8.57 -3.27 29.51
CA GLU A 125 -7.89 -2.10 28.99
C GLU A 125 -8.39 -1.81 27.58
N PRO A 126 -8.91 -0.58 27.29
CA PRO A 126 -9.37 -0.29 25.96
C PRO A 126 -8.19 -0.33 24.98
N VAL A 127 -8.28 -1.22 24.01
CA VAL A 127 -7.35 -1.25 22.90
C VAL A 127 -7.65 -0.01 22.06
N PHE A 128 -6.78 0.99 22.10
CA PHE A 128 -6.86 2.15 21.24
C PHE A 128 -6.45 1.73 19.82
N ILE A 129 -7.42 1.34 19.01
CA ILE A 129 -7.23 1.14 17.58
C ILE A 129 -6.95 2.52 16.98
N ARG A 130 -5.72 2.72 16.51
CA ARG A 130 -5.37 3.93 15.78
C ARG A 130 -5.82 3.77 14.34
N ASN A 131 -6.78 4.55 13.94
CA ASN A 131 -7.27 4.58 12.56
C ASN A 131 -6.39 5.48 11.71
N ILE A 132 -6.19 5.09 10.45
CA ILE A 132 -5.51 5.90 9.45
C ILE A 132 -6.47 7.01 9.01
N GLU A 133 -5.96 8.24 8.98
CA GLU A 133 -6.67 9.38 8.38
C GLU A 133 -6.25 9.46 6.91
N PHE A 134 -7.20 9.26 6.00
CA PHE A 134 -6.98 9.33 4.57
C PHE A 134 -7.20 10.75 4.03
N GLU A 135 -6.31 11.18 3.14
CA GLU A 135 -6.48 12.44 2.39
C GLU A 135 -7.57 12.29 1.30
N ASP A 136 -7.66 11.09 0.72
CA ASP A 136 -8.57 10.80 -0.38
C ASP A 136 -9.70 9.85 0.06
N PRO A 137 -10.99 10.28 -0.03
CA PRO A 137 -12.11 9.47 0.42
C PRO A 137 -12.36 8.21 -0.43
N TYR A 138 -11.89 8.18 -1.69
CA TYR A 138 -12.01 6.98 -2.52
C TYR A 138 -10.93 5.95 -2.19
N ALA A 139 -9.72 6.41 -1.81
CA ALA A 139 -8.68 5.54 -1.27
C ALA A 139 -9.11 4.92 0.06
N GLU A 140 -9.71 5.74 0.96
CA GLU A 140 -10.29 5.26 2.21
C GLU A 140 -11.36 4.20 1.97
N LEU A 141 -12.33 4.50 1.09
CA LEU A 141 -13.41 3.57 0.76
C LEU A 141 -12.90 2.25 0.18
N LEU A 142 -11.88 2.31 -0.69
CA LEU A 142 -11.23 1.13 -1.25
C LEU A 142 -10.62 0.28 -0.13
N CYS A 143 -9.87 0.90 0.78
CA CYS A 143 -9.20 0.22 1.88
C CYS A 143 -10.18 -0.40 2.89
N ILE A 144 -11.20 0.34 3.31
CA ILE A 144 -12.25 -0.16 4.20
C ILE A 144 -12.96 -1.37 3.58
N ARG A 145 -13.29 -1.31 2.30
CA ARG A 145 -13.97 -2.40 1.60
C ARG A 145 -13.19 -3.71 1.59
N HIS A 146 -11.86 -3.63 1.48
CA HIS A 146 -11.02 -4.80 1.26
C HIS A 146 -10.24 -5.24 2.50
N TYR A 147 -9.95 -4.33 3.45
CA TYR A 147 -8.99 -4.57 4.53
C TYR A 147 -9.52 -4.26 5.94
N ASP A 148 -10.69 -3.64 6.10
CA ASP A 148 -11.37 -3.50 7.39
C ASP A 148 -11.86 -4.88 7.86
N SER A 149 -11.01 -5.56 8.63
CA SER A 149 -11.23 -6.94 9.09
C SER A 149 -12.21 -7.02 10.26
N ASN A 150 -12.23 -6.01 11.11
CA ASN A 150 -13.10 -5.94 12.29
C ASN A 150 -14.47 -5.34 11.96
N ARG A 151 -14.65 -4.75 10.76
CA ARG A 151 -15.87 -4.14 10.23
C ARG A 151 -16.38 -2.97 11.08
N ASP A 152 -15.47 -2.18 11.62
CA ASP A 152 -15.82 -0.99 12.39
C ASP A 152 -16.04 0.25 11.50
N GLY A 153 -15.77 0.13 10.20
CA GLY A 153 -15.93 1.18 9.19
C GLY A 153 -14.74 2.11 9.06
N TYR A 154 -13.58 1.72 9.58
CA TYR A 154 -12.30 2.42 9.49
C TYR A 154 -11.20 1.44 9.11
N LEU A 155 -10.05 1.95 8.68
CA LEU A 155 -8.83 1.15 8.55
C LEU A 155 -7.84 1.54 9.63
N SER A 156 -7.48 0.60 10.49
CA SER A 156 -6.44 0.78 11.49
C SER A 156 -5.03 0.60 10.90
N TYR A 157 -4.01 1.12 11.61
CA TYR A 157 -2.61 0.86 11.23
C TYR A 157 -2.25 -0.62 11.32
N GLU A 158 -2.83 -1.37 12.25
CA GLU A 158 -2.65 -2.81 12.43
C GLU A 158 -3.23 -3.60 11.25
N GLU A 159 -4.40 -3.23 10.76
CA GLU A 159 -5.03 -3.86 9.60
C GLU A 159 -4.24 -3.57 8.32
N ALA A 160 -3.83 -2.32 8.11
CA ALA A 160 -2.98 -1.96 6.97
C ALA A 160 -1.64 -2.70 7.01
N ALA A 161 -1.00 -2.79 8.20
CA ALA A 161 0.26 -3.51 8.38
C ALA A 161 0.15 -5.01 8.17
N ALA A 162 -1.04 -5.60 8.27
CA ALA A 162 -1.28 -7.03 8.03
C ALA A 162 -1.37 -7.38 6.53
N VAL A 163 -1.57 -6.38 5.64
CA VAL A 163 -1.71 -6.61 4.20
C VAL A 163 -0.36 -6.91 3.58
N THR A 164 -0.24 -8.05 2.88
CA THR A 164 1.01 -8.48 2.23
C THR A 164 0.99 -8.33 0.71
N SER A 165 -0.19 -8.24 0.11
CA SER A 165 -0.38 -8.07 -1.34
C SER A 165 -1.59 -7.18 -1.64
N ILE A 166 -1.44 -6.30 -2.63
CA ILE A 166 -2.53 -5.57 -3.27
C ILE A 166 -2.49 -5.95 -4.74
N GLU A 167 -3.47 -6.72 -5.19
CA GLU A 167 -3.56 -7.20 -6.57
C GLU A 167 -4.98 -7.06 -7.09
N GLN A 168 -5.13 -6.29 -8.17
CA GLN A 168 -6.36 -6.16 -8.97
C GLN A 168 -7.66 -6.05 -8.16
N LEU A 169 -7.69 -5.16 -7.17
CA LEU A 169 -8.87 -4.95 -6.34
C LEU A 169 -10.09 -4.62 -7.21
N SER A 170 -11.20 -5.32 -6.98
CA SER A 170 -12.43 -5.19 -7.76
C SER A 170 -13.25 -3.96 -7.35
N ASP A 171 -12.80 -2.76 -7.72
CA ASP A 171 -13.55 -1.51 -7.47
C ASP A 171 -13.26 -0.44 -8.51
N GLU A 172 -13.35 -0.79 -9.79
CA GLU A 172 -13.04 0.10 -10.91
C GLU A 172 -13.84 1.42 -10.85
N ALA A 173 -15.10 1.35 -10.40
CA ALA A 173 -15.96 2.52 -10.32
C ALA A 173 -15.41 3.62 -9.38
N ASN A 174 -14.71 3.25 -8.32
CA ASN A 174 -14.14 4.19 -7.35
C ASN A 174 -12.66 4.47 -7.61
N ARG A 175 -11.87 3.46 -8.01
CA ARG A 175 -10.42 3.60 -8.27
C ARG A 175 -10.08 4.76 -9.20
N LYS A 176 -10.84 4.95 -10.28
CA LYS A 176 -10.62 6.04 -11.26
C LYS A 176 -10.71 7.45 -10.66
N HIS A 177 -11.32 7.60 -9.49
CA HIS A 177 -11.48 8.88 -8.80
C HIS A 177 -10.42 9.13 -7.73
N ILE A 178 -9.58 8.14 -7.39
CA ILE A 178 -8.51 8.30 -6.42
C ILE A 178 -7.49 9.30 -6.95
N VAL A 179 -7.24 10.37 -6.19
CA VAL A 179 -6.30 11.44 -6.53
C VAL A 179 -4.97 11.29 -5.78
N SER A 180 -5.02 10.79 -4.54
CA SER A 180 -3.82 10.51 -3.75
C SER A 180 -3.96 9.20 -2.97
N PHE A 181 -2.85 8.49 -2.76
CA PHE A 181 -2.78 7.31 -1.93
C PHE A 181 -1.46 7.29 -1.14
N ASN A 182 -1.20 8.37 -0.41
CA ASN A 182 0.01 8.51 0.40
C ASN A 182 0.00 7.65 1.66
N GLU A 183 -1.20 7.21 2.11
CA GLU A 183 -1.41 6.31 3.23
C GLU A 183 -0.96 4.88 2.95
N LEU A 184 -0.70 4.54 1.69
CA LEU A 184 -0.14 3.24 1.30
C LEU A 184 1.19 2.94 2.01
N LYS A 185 1.96 3.98 2.41
CA LYS A 185 3.17 3.85 3.25
C LYS A 185 2.94 3.10 4.57
N TYR A 186 1.71 3.07 5.07
CA TYR A 186 1.36 2.37 6.32
C TYR A 186 1.12 0.87 6.14
N PHE A 187 1.10 0.39 4.91
CA PHE A 187 1.02 -1.04 4.57
C PHE A 187 2.41 -1.68 4.68
N THR A 188 2.93 -1.70 5.90
CA THR A 188 4.34 -2.02 6.17
C THR A 188 4.77 -3.45 5.89
N SER A 189 3.81 -4.38 5.71
CA SER A 189 4.10 -5.76 5.29
C SER A 189 3.87 -6.01 3.80
N LEU A 190 3.49 -4.97 3.03
CA LEU A 190 3.18 -5.12 1.61
C LEU A 190 4.43 -5.51 0.81
N ARG A 191 4.36 -6.61 0.05
CA ARG A 191 5.43 -7.14 -0.80
C ARG A 191 5.12 -7.02 -2.28
N THR A 192 3.87 -7.14 -2.67
CA THR A 192 3.44 -7.08 -4.06
C THR A 192 2.34 -6.02 -4.22
N PHE A 193 2.49 -5.17 -5.25
CA PHE A 193 1.53 -4.11 -5.53
C PHE A 193 1.11 -4.10 -6.99
N SER A 194 -0.21 -4.10 -7.23
CA SER A 194 -0.84 -3.85 -8.53
C SER A 194 -2.22 -3.23 -8.32
N LEU A 195 -2.41 -1.99 -8.80
CA LEU A 195 -3.68 -1.25 -8.68
C LEU A 195 -3.97 -0.45 -9.97
N PRO A 196 -4.28 -1.10 -11.10
CA PRO A 196 -4.52 -0.42 -12.38
C PRO A 196 -5.76 0.47 -12.37
N GLY A 197 -5.84 1.43 -13.30
CA GLY A 197 -7.04 2.21 -13.56
C GLY A 197 -7.32 3.36 -12.57
N CYS A 198 -6.30 3.85 -11.86
CA CYS A 198 -6.43 5.05 -11.03
C CYS A 198 -6.18 6.32 -11.86
N HIS A 199 -7.05 6.58 -12.85
CA HIS A 199 -6.89 7.65 -13.84
C HIS A 199 -6.65 9.05 -13.26
N SER A 200 -7.18 9.34 -12.06
CA SER A 200 -7.04 10.65 -11.42
C SER A 200 -5.81 10.78 -10.53
N MET A 201 -5.03 9.71 -10.33
CA MET A 201 -3.90 9.65 -9.39
C MET A 201 -2.84 10.70 -9.70
N LYS A 202 -2.47 11.49 -8.70
CA LYS A 202 -1.43 12.52 -8.77
C LYS A 202 -0.26 12.29 -7.82
N SER A 203 -0.52 11.60 -6.71
CA SER A 203 0.52 11.29 -5.73
C SER A 203 0.30 9.93 -5.09
N VAL A 204 1.39 9.22 -4.86
CA VAL A 204 1.44 7.96 -4.12
C VAL A 204 2.75 7.88 -3.35
N THR A 205 2.69 7.32 -2.15
CA THR A 205 3.89 6.95 -1.39
C THR A 205 3.91 5.43 -1.22
N LEU A 206 4.76 4.76 -1.99
CA LEU A 206 4.88 3.30 -1.95
C LEU A 206 5.59 2.86 -0.65
N PRO A 207 5.18 1.73 -0.03
CA PRO A 207 5.81 1.24 1.18
C PRO A 207 7.22 0.70 0.91
N GLU A 208 8.14 0.96 1.85
CA GLU A 208 9.55 0.62 1.68
C GLU A 208 9.83 -0.89 1.57
N MET A 209 8.95 -1.73 2.14
CA MET A 209 9.12 -3.18 2.13
C MET A 209 8.62 -3.86 0.86
N LEU A 210 8.20 -3.10 -0.14
CA LEU A 210 7.72 -3.61 -1.41
C LEU A 210 8.87 -4.32 -2.16
N GLU A 211 8.61 -5.52 -2.65
CA GLU A 211 9.59 -6.36 -3.36
C GLU A 211 9.26 -6.50 -4.85
N THR A 212 7.97 -6.44 -5.19
CA THR A 212 7.48 -6.62 -6.56
C THR A 212 6.49 -5.54 -6.95
N ILE A 213 6.77 -4.86 -8.04
CA ILE A 213 5.77 -4.11 -8.79
C ILE A 213 5.11 -5.11 -9.75
N GLY A 214 3.87 -5.48 -9.46
CA GLY A 214 3.13 -6.50 -10.19
C GLY A 214 2.70 -6.07 -11.59
N GLY A 215 2.16 -7.00 -12.34
CA GLY A 215 1.64 -6.71 -13.67
C GLY A 215 0.53 -5.64 -13.63
N ASP A 216 0.52 -4.74 -14.60
CA ASP A 216 -0.38 -3.59 -14.69
C ASP A 216 -0.39 -2.65 -13.45
N ALA A 217 0.62 -2.67 -12.60
CA ALA A 217 0.59 -2.02 -11.29
C ALA A 217 0.15 -0.56 -11.31
N PHE A 218 0.65 0.23 -12.25
CA PHE A 218 0.33 1.64 -12.43
C PHE A 218 -0.35 1.91 -13.79
N SER A 219 -0.90 0.87 -14.40
CA SER A 219 -1.56 0.99 -15.71
C SER A 219 -2.68 2.03 -15.65
N GLU A 220 -2.69 2.95 -16.63
CA GLU A 220 -3.69 4.01 -16.76
C GLU A 220 -3.73 5.02 -15.57
N TRP A 221 -2.57 5.26 -14.92
CA TRP A 221 -2.41 6.35 -13.98
C TRP A 221 -2.06 7.64 -14.73
N ASP A 222 -3.07 8.25 -15.36
CA ASP A 222 -2.91 9.26 -16.40
C ASP A 222 -2.34 10.60 -15.92
N ASN A 223 -2.41 10.91 -14.62
CA ASN A 223 -2.08 12.23 -14.09
C ASN A 223 -0.83 12.27 -13.19
N ILE A 224 -0.21 11.12 -12.90
CA ILE A 224 1.01 11.08 -12.11
C ILE A 224 2.22 11.41 -12.99
N GLU A 225 3.07 12.31 -12.52
CA GLU A 225 4.22 12.80 -13.29
C GLU A 225 5.52 12.08 -12.95
N GLU A 226 5.61 11.52 -11.73
CA GLU A 226 6.81 10.88 -11.21
C GLU A 226 6.46 9.67 -10.35
N ILE A 227 7.21 8.59 -10.49
CA ILE A 227 7.15 7.43 -9.60
C ILE A 227 8.54 7.18 -9.02
N ILE A 228 8.60 7.09 -7.69
CA ILE A 228 9.78 6.63 -6.96
C ILE A 228 9.54 5.19 -6.53
N VAL A 229 10.31 4.27 -7.12
CA VAL A 229 10.24 2.84 -6.78
C VAL A 229 11.10 2.59 -5.55
N PRO A 230 10.56 1.97 -4.47
CA PRO A 230 11.29 1.76 -3.22
C PRO A 230 12.53 0.87 -3.35
N ASP A 231 13.50 1.08 -2.47
CA ASP A 231 14.82 0.44 -2.52
C ASP A 231 14.81 -1.10 -2.35
N ASN A 232 13.72 -1.68 -1.86
CA ASN A 232 13.61 -3.13 -1.72
C ASN A 232 12.99 -3.84 -2.94
N VAL A 233 12.51 -3.09 -3.94
CA VAL A 233 11.91 -3.68 -5.15
C VAL A 233 12.99 -4.39 -5.96
N ARG A 234 12.70 -5.64 -6.32
CA ARG A 234 13.57 -6.53 -7.10
C ARG A 234 13.01 -6.88 -8.46
N THR A 235 11.70 -6.82 -8.62
CA THR A 235 11.02 -7.23 -9.86
C THR A 235 10.00 -6.20 -10.28
N ILE A 236 10.02 -5.85 -11.57
CA ILE A 236 8.98 -5.09 -12.26
C ILE A 236 8.41 -5.99 -13.35
N GLU A 237 7.12 -6.27 -13.25
CA GLU A 237 6.43 -7.19 -14.14
C GLU A 237 5.88 -6.53 -15.40
N GLU A 238 5.30 -7.34 -16.29
CA GLU A 238 4.74 -6.90 -17.56
C GLU A 238 3.66 -5.82 -17.36
N GLN A 239 3.69 -4.77 -18.19
CA GLN A 239 2.75 -3.65 -18.18
C GLN A 239 2.68 -2.85 -16.86
N ALA A 240 3.65 -3.02 -15.98
CA ALA A 240 3.66 -2.32 -14.69
C ALA A 240 3.49 -0.80 -14.82
N PHE A 241 4.10 -0.19 -15.84
CA PHE A 241 3.97 1.23 -16.19
C PHE A 241 3.38 1.35 -17.60
N ASN A 242 2.09 1.06 -17.74
CA ASN A 242 1.42 1.08 -19.02
C ASN A 242 0.45 2.26 -19.15
N GLN A 243 0.49 2.96 -20.28
CA GLN A 243 -0.41 4.08 -20.60
C GLN A 243 -0.41 5.19 -19.53
N MET A 244 0.77 5.52 -18.99
CA MET A 244 0.90 6.61 -18.03
C MET A 244 1.18 7.93 -18.75
N GLY A 245 0.11 8.58 -19.22
CA GLY A 245 0.18 9.72 -20.16
C GLY A 245 0.90 10.97 -19.64
N ALA A 246 0.97 11.19 -18.33
CA ALA A 246 1.68 12.32 -17.73
C ALA A 246 3.08 11.99 -17.22
N LEU A 247 3.49 10.72 -17.15
CA LEU A 247 4.72 10.28 -16.51
C LEU A 247 5.96 10.82 -17.19
N LYS A 248 6.76 11.59 -16.45
CA LYS A 248 8.00 12.24 -16.90
C LYS A 248 9.25 11.51 -16.42
N SER A 249 9.18 10.90 -15.22
CA SER A 249 10.31 10.20 -14.60
C SER A 249 9.90 8.97 -13.82
N ILE A 250 10.77 7.94 -13.87
CA ILE A 250 10.71 6.76 -13.03
C ILE A 250 12.08 6.62 -12.35
N HIS A 251 12.09 6.62 -11.03
CA HIS A 251 13.29 6.37 -10.24
C HIS A 251 13.37 4.89 -9.88
N LEU A 252 14.26 4.17 -10.54
CA LEU A 252 14.48 2.75 -10.32
C LEU A 252 15.57 2.51 -9.27
N PRO A 253 15.39 1.60 -8.29
CA PRO A 253 16.37 1.37 -7.24
C PRO A 253 17.51 0.45 -7.68
N ASP A 254 18.68 0.61 -7.05
CA ASP A 254 19.85 -0.26 -7.28
C ASP A 254 19.66 -1.73 -6.92
N SER A 255 18.64 -2.04 -6.13
CA SER A 255 18.25 -3.40 -5.74
C SER A 255 17.57 -4.19 -6.84
N LEU A 256 17.11 -3.50 -7.89
CA LEU A 256 16.31 -4.08 -8.97
C LEU A 256 17.09 -5.20 -9.68
N LYS A 257 16.45 -6.36 -9.84
CA LYS A 257 17.03 -7.56 -10.44
C LYS A 257 16.45 -7.85 -11.81
N ARG A 258 15.14 -7.66 -11.96
CA ARG A 258 14.45 -8.03 -13.19
C ARG A 258 13.45 -6.97 -13.63
N ILE A 259 13.48 -6.66 -14.92
CA ILE A 259 12.47 -5.87 -15.62
C ILE A 259 11.93 -6.73 -16.75
N SER A 260 10.64 -7.05 -16.70
CA SER A 260 9.99 -7.90 -17.70
C SER A 260 9.78 -7.19 -19.02
N SER A 261 9.59 -7.98 -20.08
CA SER A 261 9.17 -7.47 -21.40
C SER A 261 7.88 -6.65 -21.24
N PHE A 262 7.79 -5.56 -21.97
CA PHE A 262 6.65 -4.59 -21.90
C PHE A 262 6.39 -3.97 -20.53
N ALA A 263 7.35 -3.93 -19.63
CA ALA A 263 7.16 -3.33 -18.31
C ALA A 263 6.83 -1.84 -18.37
N ILE A 264 7.42 -1.09 -19.33
CA ILE A 264 7.23 0.36 -19.52
C ILE A 264 6.70 0.60 -20.92
N THR A 265 5.39 0.92 -21.03
CA THR A 265 4.74 1.00 -22.32
C THR A 265 3.84 2.22 -22.45
N TYR A 266 3.81 2.85 -23.63
CA TYR A 266 2.96 3.99 -23.94
C TYR A 266 3.11 5.19 -22.98
N CYS A 267 4.34 5.43 -22.48
CA CYS A 267 4.65 6.57 -21.60
C CYS A 267 5.20 7.73 -22.44
N ASP A 268 4.32 8.51 -23.08
CA ASP A 268 4.69 9.49 -24.10
C ASP A 268 5.38 10.76 -23.55
N LYS A 269 5.37 10.98 -22.24
CA LYS A 269 6.09 12.10 -21.60
C LYS A 269 7.48 11.71 -21.10
N LEU A 270 7.80 10.43 -21.07
CA LEU A 270 9.12 9.94 -20.70
C LEU A 270 10.13 10.31 -21.79
N THR A 271 11.25 10.93 -21.41
CA THR A 271 12.32 11.33 -22.32
C THR A 271 13.63 10.61 -22.07
N GLU A 272 13.84 10.18 -20.82
CA GLU A 272 15.04 9.48 -20.38
C GLU A 272 14.65 8.36 -19.42
N LEU A 273 15.46 7.30 -19.38
CA LEU A 273 15.34 6.21 -18.41
C LEU A 273 16.73 5.83 -17.91
N HIS A 274 16.88 5.78 -16.60
CA HIS A 274 18.08 5.28 -15.94
C HIS A 274 17.85 3.85 -15.45
N PHE A 275 18.68 2.92 -15.90
CA PHE A 275 18.67 1.52 -15.47
C PHE A 275 19.77 1.27 -14.44
N PRO A 276 19.48 0.65 -13.29
CA PRO A 276 20.46 0.44 -12.24
C PRO A 276 21.60 -0.46 -12.69
N GLU A 277 22.84 -0.15 -12.25
CA GLU A 277 24.05 -0.86 -12.64
C GLU A 277 24.07 -2.36 -12.26
N LYS A 278 23.21 -2.76 -11.32
CA LYS A 278 23.13 -4.13 -10.79
C LYS A 278 21.91 -4.90 -11.26
N ALA A 279 21.19 -4.42 -12.27
CA ALA A 279 20.09 -5.18 -12.85
C ALA A 279 20.64 -6.49 -13.46
N ASP A 280 20.11 -7.62 -13.01
CA ASP A 280 20.57 -8.94 -13.50
C ASP A 280 19.94 -9.27 -14.86
N THR A 281 18.70 -8.80 -15.09
CA THR A 281 17.96 -9.09 -16.32
C THR A 281 17.06 -7.93 -16.72
N ILE A 282 17.27 -7.38 -17.90
CA ILE A 282 16.33 -6.50 -18.60
C ILE A 282 15.85 -7.28 -19.83
N GLU A 283 14.59 -7.70 -19.82
CA GLU A 283 14.07 -8.48 -20.93
C GLU A 283 13.94 -7.63 -22.21
N ALA A 284 14.20 -8.25 -23.34
CA ALA A 284 14.07 -7.58 -24.64
C ALA A 284 12.64 -7.06 -24.83
N GLY A 285 12.51 -5.79 -25.24
CA GLY A 285 11.23 -5.10 -25.36
C GLY A 285 10.64 -4.61 -24.02
N ALA A 286 11.45 -4.53 -22.97
CA ALA A 286 11.02 -3.97 -21.67
C ALA A 286 10.46 -2.54 -21.80
N VAL A 287 10.99 -1.74 -22.74
CA VAL A 287 10.47 -0.43 -23.11
C VAL A 287 9.82 -0.52 -24.50
N TYR A 288 8.51 -0.22 -24.56
CA TYR A 288 7.77 -0.35 -25.80
C TYR A 288 6.83 0.85 -26.03
N ARG A 289 6.84 1.39 -27.26
CA ARG A 289 6.03 2.56 -27.66
C ARG A 289 6.16 3.81 -26.78
N CYS A 290 7.31 4.00 -26.14
CA CYS A 290 7.65 5.25 -25.46
C CYS A 290 8.36 6.18 -26.47
N GLN A 291 7.58 6.84 -27.35
CA GLN A 291 8.07 7.50 -28.56
C GLN A 291 9.04 8.66 -28.32
N ASN A 292 9.02 9.27 -27.15
CA ASN A 292 9.86 10.41 -26.82
C ASN A 292 11.10 10.05 -25.99
N VAL A 293 11.25 8.76 -25.59
CA VAL A 293 12.48 8.31 -24.94
C VAL A 293 13.62 8.43 -25.93
N SER A 294 14.57 9.31 -25.60
CA SER A 294 15.71 9.66 -26.43
C SER A 294 17.03 9.14 -25.86
N ARG A 295 17.03 8.73 -24.60
CA ARG A 295 18.23 8.29 -23.92
C ARG A 295 17.98 7.26 -22.83
N PHE A 296 18.77 6.21 -22.85
CA PHE A 296 19.00 5.28 -21.75
C PHE A 296 20.33 5.61 -21.06
N THR A 297 20.41 5.42 -19.75
CA THR A 297 21.65 5.54 -18.98
C THR A 297 21.75 4.38 -17.97
N GLY A 298 22.96 4.14 -17.42
CA GLY A 298 23.20 3.07 -16.47
C GLY A 298 23.58 1.76 -17.17
N ALA A 299 23.23 0.62 -16.53
CA ALA A 299 23.60 -0.71 -17.02
C ALA A 299 23.11 -0.96 -18.44
N MET A 300 23.95 -1.66 -19.22
CA MET A 300 23.63 -2.09 -20.59
C MET A 300 23.38 -0.94 -21.59
N ALA A 301 23.43 0.33 -21.18
CA ALA A 301 23.24 1.46 -22.09
C ALA A 301 24.47 1.69 -22.94
N THR A 302 24.28 1.91 -24.26
CA THR A 302 25.36 2.36 -25.16
C THR A 302 25.81 3.78 -24.80
N GLU A 303 27.02 4.18 -25.23
CA GLU A 303 27.57 5.50 -24.93
C GLU A 303 26.68 6.65 -25.40
N ASP A 304 26.03 6.49 -26.56
CA ASP A 304 25.07 7.45 -27.09
C ASP A 304 23.68 7.38 -26.40
N GLY A 305 23.46 6.37 -25.57
CA GLY A 305 22.23 6.10 -24.85
C GLY A 305 21.07 5.63 -25.72
N ARG A 306 21.29 5.26 -26.97
CA ARG A 306 20.22 4.86 -27.89
C ARG A 306 19.75 3.42 -27.73
N LEU A 307 20.60 2.57 -27.18
CA LEU A 307 20.34 1.15 -27.04
C LEU A 307 20.60 0.68 -25.61
N LEU A 308 19.84 -0.33 -25.18
CA LEU A 308 20.26 -1.27 -24.14
C LEU A 308 20.76 -2.54 -24.83
N VAL A 309 21.96 -2.97 -24.48
CA VAL A 309 22.66 -4.08 -25.14
C VAL A 309 23.24 -5.03 -24.11
N GLU A 310 23.03 -6.33 -24.30
CA GLU A 310 23.66 -7.41 -23.55
C GLU A 310 24.18 -8.46 -24.56
N ASP A 311 25.42 -8.88 -24.41
CA ASP A 311 26.04 -9.87 -25.29
C ASP A 311 25.89 -9.58 -26.81
N ASP A 312 26.07 -8.31 -27.20
CA ASP A 312 25.85 -7.80 -28.56
C ASP A 312 24.41 -7.95 -29.10
N ILE A 313 23.46 -8.16 -28.23
CA ILE A 313 22.01 -8.24 -28.54
C ILE A 313 21.33 -6.94 -28.10
N ILE A 314 20.57 -6.30 -28.99
CA ILE A 314 19.73 -5.16 -28.61
C ILE A 314 18.53 -5.66 -27.79
N LEU A 315 18.39 -5.15 -26.57
CA LEU A 315 17.23 -5.40 -25.70
C LEU A 315 16.15 -4.35 -25.88
N CYS A 316 16.54 -3.05 -25.91
CA CYS A 316 15.61 -1.93 -26.08
C CYS A 316 16.23 -0.83 -26.94
N PHE A 317 15.37 -0.05 -27.59
CA PHE A 317 15.75 1.09 -28.44
C PHE A 317 15.03 2.37 -27.98
N ALA A 318 15.78 3.47 -27.94
CA ALA A 318 15.28 4.81 -27.62
C ALA A 318 15.06 5.64 -28.90
N PRO A 319 13.84 5.65 -29.48
CA PRO A 319 13.57 6.24 -30.80
C PRO A 319 13.45 7.77 -30.79
N GLY A 320 13.34 8.39 -29.62
CA GLY A 320 12.96 9.80 -29.48
C GLY A 320 13.79 10.74 -30.33
N GLY A 321 13.12 11.48 -31.22
CA GLY A 321 13.73 12.46 -32.11
C GLY A 321 14.53 11.89 -33.29
N LEU A 322 14.49 10.58 -33.55
CA LEU A 322 15.20 9.96 -34.68
C LEU A 322 14.26 9.68 -35.86
N GLU A 323 14.66 10.12 -37.03
CA GLU A 323 14.07 9.70 -38.30
C GLU A 323 14.92 8.62 -39.01
N THR A 324 16.23 8.58 -38.72
CA THR A 324 17.18 7.60 -39.28
C THR A 324 18.02 7.01 -38.15
N PHE A 325 18.24 5.71 -38.19
CA PHE A 325 19.12 5.03 -37.23
C PHE A 325 19.99 4.00 -37.93
N THR A 326 21.27 3.95 -37.50
CA THR A 326 22.21 2.93 -37.95
C THR A 326 22.56 2.02 -36.77
N ILE A 327 22.27 0.72 -36.90
CA ILE A 327 22.63 -0.27 -35.91
C ILE A 327 24.16 -0.43 -35.92
N PRO A 328 24.83 -0.32 -34.78
CA PRO A 328 26.29 -0.50 -34.68
C PRO A 328 26.76 -1.88 -35.22
N GLU A 329 27.93 -1.93 -35.84
CA GLU A 329 28.51 -3.18 -36.39
C GLU A 329 28.84 -4.21 -35.31
N SER A 330 28.95 -3.83 -34.02
CA SER A 330 29.09 -4.76 -32.92
C SER A 330 27.84 -5.63 -32.68
N ILE A 331 26.69 -5.21 -33.13
CA ILE A 331 25.42 -5.89 -32.87
C ILE A 331 25.27 -7.12 -33.78
N ILE A 332 25.01 -8.25 -33.14
CA ILE A 332 24.80 -9.54 -33.84
C ILE A 332 23.32 -9.99 -33.86
N ALA A 333 22.50 -9.46 -32.94
CA ALA A 333 21.07 -9.78 -32.90
C ALA A 333 20.18 -8.63 -32.41
N LEU A 334 18.95 -8.62 -32.91
CA LEU A 334 17.87 -7.85 -32.32
C LEU A 334 17.05 -8.77 -31.40
N GLY A 335 16.95 -8.46 -30.14
CA GLY A 335 16.08 -9.17 -29.19
C GLY A 335 14.61 -9.06 -29.58
N SER A 336 13.77 -9.95 -29.10
CA SER A 336 12.34 -9.93 -29.38
C SER A 336 11.71 -8.60 -28.90
N ASN A 337 10.91 -7.98 -29.75
CA ASN A 337 10.28 -6.69 -29.52
C ASN A 337 11.23 -5.48 -29.29
N SER A 338 12.54 -5.64 -29.42
CA SER A 338 13.56 -4.67 -28.99
C SER A 338 13.43 -3.27 -29.63
N MET A 339 13.00 -3.18 -30.89
CA MET A 339 12.77 -1.93 -31.62
C MET A 339 11.30 -1.76 -32.05
N ARG A 340 10.43 -2.65 -31.58
CA ARG A 340 9.03 -2.67 -31.96
C ARG A 340 8.34 -1.33 -31.66
N GLY A 341 7.55 -0.83 -32.60
CA GLY A 341 6.77 0.37 -32.43
C GLY A 341 7.56 1.67 -32.50
N ALA A 342 8.79 1.69 -33.01
CA ALA A 342 9.55 2.93 -33.29
C ALA A 342 8.92 3.67 -34.45
N ALA A 343 7.78 4.34 -34.19
CA ALA A 343 6.86 4.85 -35.23
C ALA A 343 7.39 6.05 -35.99
N GLN A 344 8.37 6.80 -35.45
CA GLN A 344 8.94 7.99 -36.08
C GLN A 344 10.05 7.67 -37.05
N LEU A 345 10.65 6.45 -36.97
CA LEU A 345 11.80 6.06 -37.77
C LEU A 345 11.40 5.86 -39.23
N LYS A 346 12.07 6.57 -40.16
CA LYS A 346 11.89 6.51 -41.60
C LYS A 346 12.93 5.59 -42.30
N GLU A 347 14.15 5.61 -41.79
CA GLU A 347 15.24 4.80 -42.32
C GLU A 347 15.94 4.00 -41.25
N LEU A 348 16.17 2.71 -41.50
CA LEU A 348 16.92 1.79 -40.62
C LEU A 348 18.07 1.17 -41.42
N HIS A 349 19.30 1.39 -40.97
CA HIS A 349 20.50 0.82 -41.57
C HIS A 349 21.05 -0.28 -40.67
N ILE A 350 21.20 -1.47 -41.27
CA ILE A 350 21.67 -2.66 -40.58
C ILE A 350 23.01 -3.09 -41.20
N GLY A 351 24.02 -3.21 -40.34
CA GLY A 351 25.36 -3.58 -40.73
C GLY A 351 25.51 -5.02 -41.19
N SER A 352 26.76 -5.43 -41.45
CA SER A 352 27.08 -6.73 -41.99
C SER A 352 27.04 -7.86 -40.96
N ASN A 353 27.06 -7.55 -39.65
CA ASN A 353 27.21 -8.55 -38.59
C ASN A 353 25.91 -9.09 -38.03
N LEU A 354 24.76 -8.46 -38.33
CA LEU A 354 23.49 -8.90 -37.80
C LEU A 354 23.10 -10.29 -38.30
N MET A 355 23.06 -11.26 -37.40
CA MET A 355 22.77 -12.66 -37.68
C MET A 355 21.30 -13.03 -37.46
N MET A 356 20.63 -12.37 -36.50
CA MET A 356 19.28 -12.75 -36.06
C MET A 356 18.40 -11.53 -35.81
N ILE A 357 17.14 -11.66 -36.19
CA ILE A 357 16.07 -10.73 -35.85
C ILE A 357 15.03 -11.48 -35.03
N GLY A 358 14.90 -11.07 -33.77
CA GLY A 358 13.98 -11.64 -32.81
C GLY A 358 12.52 -11.44 -33.19
N GLU A 359 11.64 -12.08 -32.45
CA GLU A 359 10.20 -12.00 -32.72
C GLU A 359 9.70 -10.55 -32.61
N ASN A 360 9.01 -10.07 -33.65
CA ASN A 360 8.49 -8.71 -33.75
C ASN A 360 9.52 -7.58 -33.52
N ALA A 361 10.81 -7.85 -33.57
CA ALA A 361 11.85 -6.86 -33.22
C ALA A 361 11.74 -5.56 -34.01
N VAL A 362 11.33 -5.62 -35.27
CA VAL A 362 11.14 -4.46 -36.17
C VAL A 362 9.68 -4.26 -36.61
N ALA A 363 8.75 -4.83 -35.85
CA ALA A 363 7.32 -4.69 -36.17
C ALA A 363 6.77 -3.29 -35.77
N GLU A 364 5.67 -2.90 -36.36
CA GLU A 364 4.93 -1.67 -36.01
C GLU A 364 5.74 -0.36 -36.18
N MET A 365 6.76 -0.36 -37.04
CA MET A 365 7.47 0.84 -37.47
C MET A 365 6.67 1.53 -38.60
N SER A 366 5.65 2.28 -38.25
CA SER A 366 4.63 2.76 -39.21
C SER A 366 5.17 3.75 -40.24
N SER A 367 6.19 4.53 -39.91
CA SER A 367 6.83 5.51 -40.81
C SER A 367 8.05 4.97 -41.55
N LEU A 368 8.42 3.70 -41.35
CA LEU A 368 9.61 3.15 -41.98
C LEU A 368 9.43 2.99 -43.48
N GLU A 369 10.21 3.74 -44.26
CA GLU A 369 10.19 3.79 -45.71
C GLU A 369 11.35 3.04 -46.34
N LYS A 370 12.50 2.97 -45.62
CA LYS A 370 13.73 2.37 -46.14
C LYS A 370 14.42 1.54 -45.07
N MET A 371 14.80 0.31 -45.42
CA MET A 371 15.68 -0.56 -44.65
C MET A 371 16.86 -1.01 -45.50
N THR A 372 18.06 -0.86 -44.97
CA THR A 372 19.26 -1.30 -45.64
C THR A 372 19.92 -2.44 -44.83
N LEU A 373 20.18 -3.58 -45.45
CA LEU A 373 20.94 -4.69 -44.85
C LEU A 373 22.23 -4.89 -45.65
N ARG A 374 23.38 -4.80 -44.98
CA ARG A 374 24.70 -4.98 -45.62
C ARG A 374 25.25 -6.40 -45.54
N ARG A 375 24.52 -7.30 -44.86
CA ARG A 375 24.91 -8.70 -44.71
C ARG A 375 24.73 -9.50 -45.99
N LYS A 376 25.76 -10.29 -46.33
CA LYS A 376 25.74 -11.19 -47.52
C LYS A 376 24.91 -12.46 -47.33
N THR A 377 24.57 -12.82 -46.10
CA THR A 377 23.64 -13.90 -45.80
C THR A 377 22.40 -13.30 -45.11
N PRO A 378 21.19 -13.55 -45.60
CA PRO A 378 19.98 -12.99 -44.93
C PRO A 378 19.94 -13.33 -43.45
N PRO A 379 19.71 -12.37 -42.55
CA PRO A 379 19.52 -12.65 -41.14
C PRO A 379 18.38 -13.62 -40.90
N LEU A 380 18.57 -14.55 -39.94
CA LEU A 380 17.47 -15.41 -39.49
C LEU A 380 16.40 -14.58 -38.78
N CYS A 381 15.16 -14.65 -39.23
CA CYS A 381 14.02 -14.08 -38.52
C CYS A 381 13.34 -15.19 -37.71
N LEU A 382 13.09 -14.96 -36.39
CA LEU A 382 12.39 -15.95 -35.56
C LEU A 382 10.92 -16.09 -35.95
N ASN A 383 10.32 -15.00 -36.49
CA ASN A 383 9.02 -15.01 -37.14
C ASN A 383 9.04 -14.06 -38.36
N GLU A 384 7.90 -13.94 -39.05
CA GLU A 384 7.76 -12.90 -40.08
C GLU A 384 7.93 -11.51 -39.46
N PRO A 385 8.85 -10.67 -39.98
CA PRO A 385 9.22 -9.41 -39.34
C PRO A 385 8.11 -8.33 -39.38
N ARG A 386 6.93 -8.63 -39.98
CA ARG A 386 5.73 -7.78 -40.05
C ARG A 386 6.03 -6.34 -40.51
N LEU A 387 6.85 -6.23 -41.54
CA LEU A 387 7.24 -4.96 -42.13
C LEU A 387 6.08 -4.32 -42.91
N ASN A 388 6.11 -2.99 -43.04
CA ASN A 388 5.16 -2.29 -43.88
C ASN A 388 5.30 -2.76 -45.34
N LYS A 389 4.19 -2.99 -46.03
CA LYS A 389 4.17 -3.46 -47.42
C LYS A 389 4.71 -2.43 -48.43
N THR A 390 4.85 -1.18 -48.04
CA THR A 390 5.45 -0.12 -48.85
C THR A 390 6.94 0.08 -48.58
N LEU A 391 7.51 -0.59 -47.54
CA LEU A 391 8.91 -0.50 -47.18
C LEU A 391 9.81 -0.96 -48.33
N LYS A 392 10.82 -0.16 -48.68
CA LYS A 392 11.89 -0.56 -49.60
C LYS A 392 13.05 -1.15 -48.82
N ILE A 393 13.45 -2.38 -49.19
CA ILE A 393 14.52 -3.13 -48.53
C ILE A 393 15.70 -3.20 -49.51
N TYR A 394 16.85 -2.67 -49.12
CA TYR A 394 18.07 -2.66 -49.93
C TYR A 394 19.08 -3.66 -49.39
N VAL A 395 19.58 -4.55 -50.26
CA VAL A 395 20.50 -5.60 -49.90
C VAL A 395 21.68 -5.64 -50.93
N PRO A 396 22.85 -6.20 -50.56
CA PRO A 396 23.96 -6.29 -51.53
C PRO A 396 23.51 -6.96 -52.82
N ALA A 397 23.94 -6.41 -53.97
CA ALA A 397 23.48 -6.84 -55.29
C ALA A 397 23.85 -8.32 -55.60
N ASP A 398 24.99 -8.78 -55.08
CA ASP A 398 25.49 -10.13 -55.28
C ASP A 398 24.70 -11.24 -54.57
N VAL A 399 23.83 -10.87 -53.58
CA VAL A 399 23.00 -11.81 -52.81
C VAL A 399 21.51 -11.47 -52.87
N LEU A 400 21.10 -10.62 -53.79
CA LEU A 400 19.73 -10.18 -53.96
C LEU A 400 18.74 -11.33 -54.07
N GLU A 401 19.04 -12.35 -54.85
CA GLU A 401 18.16 -13.51 -55.06
C GLU A 401 18.09 -14.39 -53.80
N ASP A 402 19.15 -14.49 -53.02
CA ASP A 402 19.15 -15.24 -51.77
C ASP A 402 18.15 -14.65 -50.77
N TYR A 403 18.07 -13.32 -50.67
CA TYR A 403 17.05 -12.64 -49.85
C TYR A 403 15.63 -12.89 -50.33
N LYS A 404 15.40 -12.89 -51.68
CA LYS A 404 14.06 -13.09 -52.27
C LYS A 404 13.52 -14.51 -52.08
N ILE A 405 14.37 -15.50 -51.84
CA ILE A 405 13.98 -16.90 -51.67
C ILE A 405 14.01 -17.37 -50.22
N THR A 406 14.74 -16.66 -49.34
CA THR A 406 14.87 -17.04 -47.92
C THR A 406 13.56 -16.93 -47.20
N ILE A 407 13.29 -17.87 -46.28
CA ILE A 407 12.07 -17.88 -45.47
C ILE A 407 11.88 -16.55 -44.72
N HIS A 408 10.65 -16.12 -44.60
CA HIS A 408 10.22 -14.82 -44.09
C HIS A 408 10.57 -13.63 -45.01
N TRP A 409 11.80 -13.51 -45.55
CA TRP A 409 12.20 -12.45 -46.48
C TRP A 409 11.47 -12.54 -47.82
N ARG A 410 11.20 -13.75 -48.31
CA ARG A 410 10.48 -14.00 -49.57
C ARG A 410 9.08 -13.36 -49.62
N ASN A 411 8.47 -13.09 -48.48
CA ASN A 411 7.19 -12.44 -48.38
C ASN A 411 7.26 -10.97 -48.83
N TYR A 412 8.45 -10.40 -48.84
CA TYR A 412 8.75 -9.02 -49.25
C TYR A 412 9.53 -8.95 -50.57
N LYS A 413 9.58 -10.02 -51.36
CA LYS A 413 10.42 -10.13 -52.58
C LYS A 413 10.20 -8.98 -53.58
N ALA A 414 8.99 -8.43 -53.65
CA ALA A 414 8.69 -7.29 -54.52
C ALA A 414 9.25 -5.95 -54.03
N ASN A 415 9.66 -5.91 -52.77
CA ASN A 415 10.17 -4.74 -52.09
C ASN A 415 11.68 -4.78 -51.88
N ILE A 416 12.37 -5.86 -52.30
CA ILE A 416 13.80 -6.06 -52.14
C ILE A 416 14.52 -5.59 -53.39
N TYR A 417 15.42 -4.63 -53.23
CA TYR A 417 16.20 -3.95 -54.29
C TYR A 417 17.70 -4.11 -54.02
N PRO A 418 18.52 -4.03 -55.08
CA PRO A 418 19.98 -4.00 -54.94
C PRO A 418 20.39 -2.69 -54.24
N LEU A 419 21.33 -2.78 -53.29
CA LEU A 419 22.03 -1.63 -52.74
C LEU A 419 23.00 -1.11 -53.80
N GLU A 420 22.87 0.13 -54.21
CA GLU A 420 23.84 0.82 -55.01
C GLU A 420 25.08 1.08 -54.15
N GLU A 421 26.25 0.61 -54.57
CA GLU A 421 27.51 0.91 -53.90
C GLU A 421 27.76 2.42 -54.08
N ASP A 422 27.90 3.15 -52.98
CA ASP A 422 28.40 4.52 -53.03
C ASP A 422 29.81 4.48 -53.64
N ILE A 423 29.94 5.00 -54.83
CA ILE A 423 31.20 5.11 -55.59
C ILE A 423 32.15 6.05 -54.87
#